data_6794b005468429e8fccd41a679a7d1df
#
_entry.id   6794b005468429e8fccd41a679a7d1df
#
_cell.length_a   1.000
_cell.length_b   1.000
_cell.length_c   1.000
_cell.angle_alpha   90.00
_cell.angle_beta   90.00
_cell.angle_gamma   90.00
#
_symmetry.space_group_name_H-M   'P 1'
#
loop_
_entity.id
_entity.type
_entity.pdbx_description
1 polymer ?
#
loop_
_entity_poly.entity_id
_entity_poly.type
_entity_poly.pdbx_seq_one_letter_code
_entity_poly.pdbx_strand_id
1 'polypeptide(L)'
;MTEARNRTATPAAGLNGDWLTKERLHNLLNVRKPVEDEVTSTVYLRPGESVESVEWRERLARLGKTPEESGCGLVCFRGGDRALVIAPPFPVTESSRFDTWNEGPLWSLLDSERTVGVVLVRLGRYSVAVYRGGDLATSKTDSRYVKGKHHAGGTSQLRYTRVREGQMRRLYVKVCETIQAQFEPVASEL
;
A
#
# COMPACT_ATOMS: atom_id res chain seq x y z
N MET A 1 24.22 3.58 -17.87
CA MET A 1 23.11 2.61 -17.94
C MET A 1 23.18 1.77 -16.68
N THR A 2 22.41 2.14 -15.67
CA THR A 2 22.39 1.44 -14.37
C THR A 2 21.02 0.78 -14.27
N GLU A 3 21.00 -0.53 -14.46
CA GLU A 3 19.81 -1.36 -14.24
C GLU A 3 19.34 -1.20 -12.79
N ALA A 4 18.19 -0.57 -12.63
CA ALA A 4 17.46 -0.57 -11.36
C ALA A 4 17.03 -2.01 -11.05
N ARG A 5 17.75 -2.67 -10.14
CA ARG A 5 17.35 -3.96 -9.58
C ARG A 5 15.95 -3.81 -8.95
N ASN A 6 14.98 -4.39 -9.63
CA ASN A 6 13.62 -4.54 -9.18
C ASN A 6 13.60 -5.38 -7.89
N ARG A 7 13.75 -4.72 -6.72
CA ARG A 7 13.55 -5.37 -5.43
C ARG A 7 12.04 -5.53 -5.24
N THR A 8 11.57 -6.74 -5.39
CA THR A 8 10.23 -7.15 -4.98
C THR A 8 9.99 -6.70 -3.55
N ALA A 9 9.08 -5.75 -3.37
CA ALA A 9 8.63 -5.36 -2.03
C ALA A 9 7.99 -6.59 -1.36
N THR A 10 8.41 -6.89 -0.16
CA THR A 10 7.83 -7.98 0.64
C THR A 10 6.39 -7.57 1.00
N PRO A 11 5.38 -8.41 0.73
CA PRO A 11 4.01 -8.10 1.10
C PRO A 11 3.88 -7.89 2.61
N ALA A 12 3.04 -6.95 3.01
CA ALA A 12 2.64 -6.81 4.41
C ALA A 12 2.11 -8.16 4.91
N ALA A 13 2.52 -8.56 6.13
CA ALA A 13 2.22 -9.88 6.69
C ALA A 13 0.71 -10.21 6.56
N GLY A 14 0.41 -11.32 5.88
CA GLY A 14 -0.96 -11.84 5.73
C GLY A 14 -1.50 -11.92 4.30
N LEU A 15 -0.78 -11.47 3.27
CA LEU A 15 -1.24 -11.56 1.89
C LEU A 15 -0.56 -12.72 1.15
N ASN A 16 -1.27 -13.85 1.00
CA ASN A 16 -0.92 -14.86 0.01
C ASN A 16 -1.31 -14.34 -1.39
N GLY A 17 -0.44 -13.55 -2.00
CA GLY A 17 -0.68 -12.97 -3.33
C GLY A 17 0.58 -12.34 -3.88
N ASP A 18 0.61 -12.18 -5.20
CA ASP A 18 1.73 -11.56 -5.90
C ASP A 18 1.53 -10.04 -6.03
N TRP A 19 2.59 -9.29 -5.86
CA TRP A 19 2.62 -7.89 -6.25
C TRP A 19 2.73 -7.79 -7.76
N LEU A 20 1.79 -7.04 -8.37
CA LEU A 20 1.75 -6.84 -9.81
C LEU A 20 2.05 -5.40 -10.18
N THR A 21 2.81 -5.21 -11.23
CA THR A 21 2.86 -3.92 -11.93
C THR A 21 1.57 -3.71 -12.71
N LYS A 22 1.25 -2.47 -13.07
CA LYS A 22 0.06 -2.13 -13.87
C LYS A 22 0.02 -2.91 -15.18
N GLU A 23 1.14 -3.08 -15.88
CA GLU A 23 1.24 -3.88 -17.09
C GLU A 23 0.94 -5.38 -16.87
N ARG A 24 1.49 -5.94 -15.79
CA ARG A 24 1.22 -7.34 -15.43
C ARG A 24 -0.24 -7.55 -15.05
N LEU A 25 -0.83 -6.58 -14.35
CA LEU A 25 -2.25 -6.61 -14.02
C LEU A 25 -3.12 -6.58 -15.28
N HIS A 26 -2.80 -5.69 -16.22
CA HIS A 26 -3.49 -5.61 -17.51
C HIS A 26 -3.44 -6.95 -18.27
N ASN A 27 -2.26 -7.54 -18.37
CA ASN A 27 -2.08 -8.83 -19.01
C ASN A 27 -2.85 -9.95 -18.29
N LEU A 28 -2.84 -9.95 -16.94
CA LEU A 28 -3.58 -10.92 -16.15
C LEU A 28 -5.08 -10.81 -16.38
N LEU A 29 -5.65 -9.61 -16.36
CA LEU A 29 -7.08 -9.38 -16.61
C LEU A 29 -7.47 -9.83 -18.01
N ASN A 30 -6.70 -9.47 -19.03
CA ASN A 30 -6.95 -9.91 -20.41
C ASN A 30 -6.94 -11.45 -20.56
N VAL A 31 -5.97 -12.13 -19.95
CA VAL A 31 -5.89 -13.62 -20.00
C VAL A 31 -7.01 -14.28 -19.19
N ARG A 32 -7.49 -13.62 -18.13
CA ARG A 32 -8.54 -14.14 -17.25
C ARG A 32 -9.94 -13.73 -17.66
N LYS A 33 -10.05 -12.82 -18.63
CA LYS A 33 -11.35 -12.40 -19.15
C LYS A 33 -12.15 -13.61 -19.61
N PRO A 34 -13.41 -13.73 -19.17
CA PRO A 34 -14.25 -14.88 -19.52
C PRO A 34 -14.58 -14.91 -21.01
N VAL A 35 -14.87 -16.10 -21.51
CA VAL A 35 -15.35 -16.33 -22.88
C VAL A 35 -16.85 -15.96 -22.93
N GLU A 36 -17.38 -15.71 -24.14
CA GLU A 36 -18.82 -15.52 -24.37
C GLU A 36 -19.59 -16.69 -23.74
N ASP A 37 -20.72 -16.41 -23.07
CA ASP A 37 -21.62 -17.34 -22.36
C ASP A 37 -21.20 -17.74 -20.92
N GLU A 38 -20.06 -17.33 -20.40
CA GLU A 38 -19.77 -17.54 -18.97
C GLU A 38 -20.51 -16.51 -18.08
N VAL A 39 -21.07 -16.99 -16.97
CA VAL A 39 -21.63 -16.09 -15.94
C VAL A 39 -20.51 -15.27 -15.33
N THR A 40 -20.64 -13.96 -15.43
CA THR A 40 -19.62 -13.01 -14.98
C THR A 40 -20.18 -12.07 -13.92
N SER A 41 -19.34 -11.61 -13.05
CA SER A 41 -19.67 -10.51 -12.13
C SER A 41 -18.40 -9.80 -11.66
N THR A 42 -18.57 -8.52 -11.33
CA THR A 42 -17.51 -7.72 -10.72
C THR A 42 -18.08 -7.01 -9.50
N VAL A 43 -17.33 -7.04 -8.40
CA VAL A 43 -17.72 -6.38 -7.15
C VAL A 43 -16.58 -5.50 -6.68
N TYR A 44 -16.89 -4.25 -6.41
CA TYR A 44 -16.00 -3.27 -5.78
C TYR A 44 -16.46 -3.05 -4.34
N LEU A 45 -15.56 -3.17 -3.39
CA LEU A 45 -15.83 -3.04 -1.95
C LEU A 45 -14.94 -1.97 -1.36
N ARG A 46 -15.54 -1.02 -0.65
CA ARG A 46 -14.79 -0.04 0.13
C ARG A 46 -14.04 -0.70 1.30
N PRO A 47 -13.03 -0.01 1.87
CA PRO A 47 -12.39 -0.44 3.11
C PRO A 47 -13.42 -0.68 4.21
N GLY A 48 -13.28 -1.80 4.93
CA GLY A 48 -14.15 -2.15 6.06
C GLY A 48 -15.52 -2.69 5.69
N GLU A 49 -15.89 -2.76 4.41
CA GLU A 49 -17.16 -3.37 4.00
C GLU A 49 -17.08 -4.90 3.95
N SER A 50 -18.12 -5.55 4.47
CA SER A 50 -18.27 -6.99 4.35
C SER A 50 -18.90 -7.38 3.01
N VAL A 51 -18.54 -8.55 2.51
CA VAL A 51 -19.18 -9.13 1.33
C VAL A 51 -20.52 -9.74 1.73
N GLU A 52 -21.62 -9.22 1.20
CA GLU A 52 -22.96 -9.77 1.48
C GLU A 52 -23.15 -11.16 0.89
N SER A 53 -22.54 -11.44 -0.26
CA SER A 53 -22.66 -12.73 -0.94
C SER A 53 -21.91 -13.84 -0.20
N VAL A 54 -22.63 -14.91 0.18
CA VAL A 54 -22.04 -16.10 0.81
C VAL A 54 -20.94 -16.69 -0.06
N GLU A 55 -21.15 -16.73 -1.38
CA GLU A 55 -20.19 -17.25 -2.36
C GLU A 55 -18.85 -16.50 -2.33
N TRP A 56 -18.87 -15.16 -2.34
CA TRP A 56 -17.66 -14.36 -2.24
C TRP A 56 -17.00 -14.48 -0.88
N ARG A 57 -17.77 -14.58 0.19
CA ARG A 57 -17.26 -14.77 1.55
C ARG A 57 -16.46 -16.07 1.65
N GLU A 58 -16.99 -17.18 1.13
CA GLU A 58 -16.28 -18.46 1.10
C GLU A 58 -15.01 -18.42 0.25
N ARG A 59 -15.06 -17.75 -0.91
CA ARG A 59 -13.90 -17.61 -1.79
C ARG A 59 -12.79 -16.77 -1.15
N LEU A 60 -13.14 -15.68 -0.52
CA LEU A 60 -12.19 -14.82 0.20
C LEU A 60 -11.60 -15.54 1.42
N ALA A 61 -12.39 -16.29 2.15
CA ALA A 61 -11.92 -17.12 3.27
C ALA A 61 -10.86 -18.15 2.81
N ARG A 62 -11.06 -18.80 1.65
CA ARG A 62 -10.06 -19.72 1.05
C ARG A 62 -8.76 -19.01 0.68
N LEU A 63 -8.81 -17.74 0.35
CA LEU A 63 -7.63 -16.92 0.04
C LEU A 63 -6.97 -16.34 1.30
N GLY A 64 -7.50 -16.66 2.50
CA GLY A 64 -6.99 -16.15 3.78
C GLY A 64 -7.15 -14.63 3.92
N LYS A 65 -8.20 -14.06 3.32
CA LYS A 65 -8.50 -12.65 3.32
C LYS A 65 -9.90 -12.38 3.85
N THR A 66 -10.00 -11.42 4.75
CA THR A 66 -11.25 -10.76 5.02
C THR A 66 -11.23 -9.37 4.39
N PRO A 67 -12.31 -8.93 3.73
CA PRO A 67 -12.39 -7.60 3.14
C PRO A 67 -12.19 -6.50 4.18
N GLU A 68 -12.57 -6.77 5.42
CA GLU A 68 -12.44 -5.87 6.56
C GLU A 68 -10.96 -5.55 6.90
N GLU A 69 -10.05 -6.46 6.58
CA GLU A 69 -8.61 -6.28 6.80
C GLU A 69 -7.91 -5.47 5.70
N SER A 70 -8.58 -5.22 4.57
CA SER A 70 -8.02 -4.42 3.49
C SER A 70 -8.22 -2.93 3.76
N GLY A 71 -7.14 -2.22 4.06
CA GLY A 71 -7.16 -0.76 4.21
C GLY A 71 -7.54 0.01 2.93
N CYS A 72 -7.56 -0.65 1.78
CA CYS A 72 -7.91 -0.06 0.48
C CYS A 72 -9.18 -0.66 -0.13
N GLY A 73 -9.85 -1.59 0.55
CA GLY A 73 -10.96 -2.34 -0.03
C GLY A 73 -10.49 -3.43 -0.98
N LEU A 74 -11.41 -4.01 -1.74
CA LEU A 74 -11.15 -5.10 -2.66
C LEU A 74 -11.91 -4.93 -3.97
N VAL A 75 -11.34 -5.45 -5.05
CA VAL A 75 -12.02 -5.62 -6.33
C VAL A 75 -12.04 -7.12 -6.66
N CYS A 76 -13.23 -7.66 -6.86
CA CYS A 76 -13.47 -9.08 -7.05
C CYS A 76 -14.06 -9.30 -8.43
N PHE A 77 -13.37 -10.06 -9.28
CA PHE A 77 -13.84 -10.48 -10.60
C PHE A 77 -14.20 -11.96 -10.59
N ARG A 78 -15.31 -12.32 -11.24
CA ARG A 78 -15.72 -13.70 -11.46
C ARG A 78 -15.95 -13.94 -12.94
N GLY A 79 -15.45 -15.05 -13.44
CA GLY A 79 -15.73 -15.59 -14.78
C GLY A 79 -15.87 -17.12 -14.69
N GLY A 80 -17.10 -17.61 -14.84
CA GLY A 80 -17.41 -19.03 -14.61
C GLY A 80 -17.03 -19.46 -13.19
N ASP A 81 -16.22 -20.52 -13.08
CA ASP A 81 -15.73 -21.05 -11.79
C ASP A 81 -14.47 -20.31 -11.28
N ARG A 82 -13.91 -19.42 -12.08
CA ARG A 82 -12.69 -18.68 -11.73
C ARG A 82 -13.03 -17.39 -10.99
N ALA A 83 -12.19 -17.04 -10.03
CA ALA A 83 -12.27 -15.78 -9.34
C ALA A 83 -10.87 -15.13 -9.22
N LEU A 84 -10.84 -13.82 -9.34
CA LEU A 84 -9.66 -13.00 -9.10
C LEU A 84 -10.02 -11.94 -8.09
N VAL A 85 -9.21 -11.79 -7.05
CA VAL A 85 -9.35 -10.76 -6.02
C VAL A 85 -8.14 -9.86 -6.06
N ILE A 86 -8.38 -8.57 -6.15
CA ILE A 86 -7.35 -7.54 -6.24
C ILE A 86 -7.51 -6.60 -5.04
N ALA A 87 -6.43 -6.40 -4.29
CA ALA A 87 -6.30 -5.31 -3.34
C ALA A 87 -5.63 -4.13 -4.06
N PRO A 88 -6.36 -3.07 -4.39
CA PRO A 88 -5.78 -1.92 -5.09
C PRO A 88 -4.84 -1.13 -4.16
N PRO A 89 -3.88 -0.36 -4.70
CA PRO A 89 -2.97 0.45 -3.91
C PRO A 89 -3.65 1.69 -3.29
N PHE A 90 -4.83 2.06 -3.79
CA PHE A 90 -5.62 3.21 -3.32
C PHE A 90 -7.01 2.76 -2.90
N PRO A 91 -7.64 3.45 -1.95
CA PRO A 91 -8.96 3.07 -1.48
C PRO A 91 -10.03 3.11 -2.58
N VAL A 92 -10.83 2.04 -2.65
CA VAL A 92 -12.09 2.05 -3.41
C VAL A 92 -13.02 3.04 -2.74
N THR A 93 -13.44 4.06 -3.46
CA THR A 93 -14.25 5.17 -2.90
C THR A 93 -15.73 4.87 -2.89
N GLU A 94 -16.20 4.01 -3.78
CA GLU A 94 -17.60 3.67 -3.94
C GLU A 94 -17.76 2.16 -4.17
N SER A 95 -18.63 1.53 -3.38
CA SER A 95 -18.96 0.12 -3.57
C SER A 95 -19.96 -0.04 -4.70
N SER A 96 -19.70 -0.96 -5.58
CA SER A 96 -20.55 -1.23 -6.74
C SER A 96 -20.50 -2.71 -7.13
N ARG A 97 -21.57 -3.16 -7.78
CA ARG A 97 -21.70 -4.51 -8.31
C ARG A 97 -22.16 -4.45 -9.76
N PHE A 98 -21.50 -5.24 -10.58
CA PHE A 98 -21.83 -5.42 -12.00
C PHE A 98 -22.06 -6.91 -12.27
N ASP A 99 -23.09 -7.23 -13.04
CA ASP A 99 -23.36 -8.59 -13.52
C ASP A 99 -22.57 -8.88 -14.81
N THR A 100 -21.45 -8.19 -14.99
CA THR A 100 -20.52 -8.31 -16.10
C THR A 100 -19.09 -8.21 -15.59
N TRP A 101 -18.12 -8.65 -16.41
CA TRP A 101 -16.70 -8.38 -16.19
C TRP A 101 -16.41 -6.90 -16.50
N ASN A 102 -16.33 -6.07 -15.47
CA ASN A 102 -16.15 -4.62 -15.63
C ASN A 102 -14.86 -4.14 -14.94
N GLU A 103 -13.86 -3.85 -15.73
CA GLU A 103 -12.55 -3.34 -15.29
C GLU A 103 -12.50 -1.80 -15.19
N GLY A 104 -13.50 -1.11 -15.79
CA GLY A 104 -13.49 0.35 -15.93
C GLY A 104 -13.19 1.11 -14.63
N PRO A 105 -13.94 0.87 -13.53
CA PRO A 105 -13.68 1.56 -12.27
C PRO A 105 -12.29 1.28 -11.68
N LEU A 106 -11.74 0.07 -11.89
CA LEU A 106 -10.38 -0.27 -11.44
C LEU A 106 -9.34 0.55 -12.20
N TRP A 107 -9.47 0.65 -13.53
CA TRP A 107 -8.55 1.47 -14.32
C TRP A 107 -8.68 2.94 -13.97
N SER A 108 -9.89 3.46 -13.80
CA SER A 108 -10.11 4.85 -13.33
C SER A 108 -9.44 5.11 -11.99
N LEU A 109 -9.47 4.14 -11.06
CA LEU A 109 -8.81 4.23 -9.76
C LEU A 109 -7.27 4.24 -9.91
N LEU A 110 -6.73 3.40 -10.79
CA LEU A 110 -5.28 3.25 -11.00
C LEU A 110 -4.67 4.37 -11.87
N ASP A 111 -5.48 5.00 -12.72
CA ASP A 111 -5.06 6.06 -13.63
C ASP A 111 -5.29 7.46 -13.05
N SER A 112 -6.02 7.56 -11.93
CA SER A 112 -6.23 8.85 -11.28
C SER A 112 -4.90 9.46 -10.81
N GLU A 113 -4.65 10.68 -11.20
CA GLU A 113 -3.54 11.45 -10.64
C GLU A 113 -3.80 11.71 -9.15
N ARG A 114 -2.84 11.32 -8.33
CA ARG A 114 -2.92 11.48 -6.87
C ARG A 114 -1.68 12.16 -6.35
N THR A 115 -1.86 12.98 -5.34
CA THR A 115 -0.75 13.48 -4.54
C THR A 115 -0.50 12.46 -3.42
N VAL A 116 0.74 11.99 -3.33
CA VAL A 116 1.15 10.97 -2.36
C VAL A 116 2.31 11.47 -1.52
N GLY A 117 2.09 11.57 -0.22
CA GLY A 117 3.14 11.84 0.76
C GLY A 117 3.87 10.54 1.16
N VAL A 118 5.18 10.52 1.04
CA VAL A 118 6.02 9.37 1.41
C VAL A 118 6.94 9.75 2.54
N VAL A 119 6.92 8.98 3.64
CA VAL A 119 7.82 9.13 4.78
C VAL A 119 8.58 7.83 4.99
N LEU A 120 9.89 7.89 4.80
CA LEU A 120 10.80 6.78 5.05
C LEU A 120 11.68 7.12 6.24
N VAL A 121 11.55 6.36 7.33
CA VAL A 121 12.36 6.57 8.55
C VAL A 121 13.16 5.31 8.85
N ARG A 122 14.44 5.49 8.97
CA ARG A 122 15.38 4.48 9.46
C ARG A 122 16.16 5.07 10.62
N LEU A 123 16.68 4.23 11.50
CA LEU A 123 17.51 4.71 12.61
C LEU A 123 18.71 5.53 12.08
N GLY A 124 18.71 6.82 12.42
CA GLY A 124 19.76 7.76 12.03
C GLY A 124 19.57 8.45 10.67
N ARG A 125 18.56 8.08 9.89
CA ARG A 125 18.29 8.73 8.58
C ARG A 125 16.80 8.70 8.26
N TYR A 126 16.33 9.73 7.56
CA TYR A 126 14.96 9.79 7.06
C TYR A 126 14.88 10.50 5.71
N SER A 127 13.78 10.26 5.01
CA SER A 127 13.41 10.97 3.79
C SER A 127 11.91 11.23 3.80
N VAL A 128 11.53 12.44 3.42
CA VAL A 128 10.14 12.85 3.21
C VAL A 128 10.02 13.33 1.79
N ALA A 129 9.01 12.88 1.07
CA ALA A 129 8.80 13.22 -0.33
C ALA A 129 7.32 13.40 -0.62
N VAL A 130 7.02 14.22 -1.62
CA VAL A 130 5.69 14.37 -2.21
C VAL A 130 5.78 14.00 -3.68
N TYR A 131 4.90 13.12 -4.10
CA TYR A 131 4.70 12.76 -5.51
C TYR A 131 3.35 13.29 -5.97
N ARG A 132 3.29 13.80 -7.21
CA ARG A 132 2.05 14.13 -7.93
C ARG A 132 1.97 13.25 -9.17
N GLY A 133 0.95 12.40 -9.22
CA GLY A 133 0.92 11.32 -10.18
C GLY A 133 2.16 10.41 -10.01
N GLY A 134 2.94 10.22 -11.07
CA GLY A 134 4.20 9.47 -11.04
C GLY A 134 5.45 10.31 -10.73
N ASP A 135 5.33 11.64 -10.68
CA ASP A 135 6.46 12.57 -10.63
C ASP A 135 6.81 13.01 -9.20
N LEU A 136 8.11 13.08 -8.92
CA LEU A 136 8.63 13.60 -7.67
C LEU A 136 8.51 15.14 -7.65
N ALA A 137 7.56 15.67 -6.88
CA ALA A 137 7.36 17.10 -6.74
C ALA A 137 8.37 17.73 -5.76
N THR A 138 8.54 17.15 -4.59
CA THR A 138 9.53 17.62 -3.59
C THR A 138 10.11 16.44 -2.82
N SER A 139 11.34 16.59 -2.31
CA SER A 139 11.91 15.66 -1.36
C SER A 139 12.90 16.31 -0.42
N LYS A 140 12.97 15.79 0.80
CA LYS A 140 13.95 16.16 1.80
C LYS A 140 14.50 14.91 2.47
N THR A 141 15.80 14.71 2.36
CA THR A 141 16.53 13.65 3.07
C THR A 141 17.50 14.29 4.06
N ASP A 142 17.53 13.76 5.28
CA ASP A 142 18.46 14.22 6.30
C ASP A 142 18.87 13.03 7.21
N SER A 143 19.89 13.24 8.03
CA SER A 143 20.41 12.26 8.96
C SER A 143 20.67 12.87 10.34
N ARG A 144 20.46 12.06 11.38
CA ARG A 144 20.79 12.40 12.77
C ARG A 144 21.49 11.20 13.39
N TYR A 145 22.63 11.43 13.97
CA TYR A 145 23.36 10.35 14.62
C TYR A 145 22.55 9.76 15.76
N VAL A 146 22.35 8.45 15.73
CA VAL A 146 21.76 7.65 16.80
C VAL A 146 22.69 6.48 17.07
N LYS A 147 23.15 6.34 18.31
CA LYS A 147 24.02 5.25 18.74
C LYS A 147 23.37 3.89 18.46
N GLY A 148 24.17 2.94 17.99
CA GLY A 148 23.77 1.55 17.84
C GLY A 148 23.33 0.92 19.18
N LYS A 149 22.68 -0.25 19.11
CA LYS A 149 22.33 -1.02 20.31
C LYS A 149 23.61 -1.66 20.85
N HIS A 150 23.99 -1.34 22.10
CA HIS A 150 25.11 -1.97 22.80
C HIS A 150 24.58 -3.08 23.71
N HIS A 151 25.20 -4.25 23.67
CA HIS A 151 24.84 -5.41 24.49
C HIS A 151 25.77 -5.62 25.70
N ALA A 152 26.63 -4.64 26.05
CA ALA A 152 27.47 -4.73 27.24
C ALA A 152 26.63 -4.54 28.51
N GLY A 153 26.67 -5.51 29.42
CA GLY A 153 26.00 -5.44 30.72
C GLY A 153 26.66 -4.47 31.69
N GLY A 154 25.91 -4.04 32.73
CA GLY A 154 26.40 -3.24 33.83
C GLY A 154 25.72 -1.85 33.94
N THR A 155 26.10 -1.09 34.98
CA THR A 155 25.52 0.24 35.31
C THR A 155 25.61 1.25 34.16
N SER A 156 26.59 1.11 33.29
CA SER A 156 26.76 1.94 32.10
C SER A 156 25.67 1.73 31.04
N GLN A 157 25.00 0.59 31.02
CA GLN A 157 23.96 0.26 30.05
C GLN A 157 22.77 1.21 30.16
N LEU A 158 22.33 1.54 31.36
CA LEU A 158 21.20 2.47 31.59
C LEU A 158 21.51 3.87 31.05
N ARG A 159 22.75 4.33 31.24
CA ARG A 159 23.19 5.64 30.71
C ARG A 159 23.20 5.62 29.17
N TYR A 160 23.70 4.57 28.55
CA TYR A 160 23.72 4.43 27.09
C TYR A 160 22.30 4.36 26.52
N THR A 161 21.40 3.64 27.17
CA THR A 161 19.98 3.56 26.77
C THR A 161 19.32 4.93 26.78
N ARG A 162 19.46 5.69 27.87
CA ARG A 162 18.91 7.06 27.99
C ARG A 162 19.46 8.01 26.93
N VAL A 163 20.77 7.96 26.66
CA VAL A 163 21.40 8.78 25.61
C VAL A 163 20.83 8.42 24.23
N ARG A 164 20.70 7.13 23.93
CA ARG A 164 20.12 6.65 22.66
C ARG A 164 18.67 7.03 22.50
N GLU A 165 17.85 6.90 23.54
CA GLU A 165 16.46 7.31 23.55
C GLU A 165 16.31 8.83 23.31
N GLY A 166 17.15 9.63 23.97
CA GLY A 166 17.20 11.07 23.73
C GLY A 166 17.61 11.43 22.28
N GLN A 167 18.52 10.65 21.67
CA GLN A 167 18.89 10.83 20.27
C GLN A 167 17.76 10.41 19.33
N MET A 168 17.07 9.30 19.61
CA MET A 168 15.89 8.86 18.84
C MET A 168 14.76 9.90 18.91
N ARG A 169 14.47 10.44 20.11
CA ARG A 169 13.45 11.48 20.27
C ARG A 169 13.77 12.71 19.41
N ARG A 170 15.03 13.19 19.43
CA ARG A 170 15.46 14.31 18.57
C ARG A 170 15.36 13.99 17.07
N LEU A 171 15.64 12.76 16.67
CA LEU A 171 15.41 12.32 15.29
C LEU A 171 13.94 12.43 14.92
N TYR A 172 13.03 11.87 15.74
CA TYR A 172 11.59 11.91 15.45
C TYR A 172 11.01 13.32 15.44
N VAL A 173 11.42 14.19 16.35
CA VAL A 173 11.03 15.62 16.32
C VAL A 173 11.41 16.23 14.97
N LYS A 174 12.67 15.98 14.51
CA LYS A 174 13.13 16.52 13.24
C LYS A 174 12.39 15.93 12.03
N VAL A 175 12.01 14.65 12.09
CA VAL A 175 11.14 14.02 11.09
C VAL A 175 9.80 14.73 11.04
N CYS A 176 9.14 14.93 12.18
CA CYS A 176 7.83 15.61 12.25
C CYS A 176 7.90 17.05 11.71
N GLU A 177 8.91 17.82 12.07
CA GLU A 177 9.12 19.17 11.52
C GLU A 177 9.28 19.14 9.98
N THR A 178 9.99 18.12 9.47
CA THR A 178 10.19 17.99 8.02
C THR A 178 8.92 17.55 7.33
N ILE A 179 8.13 16.63 7.92
CA ILE A 179 6.82 16.22 7.42
C ILE A 179 5.92 17.44 7.33
N GLN A 180 5.81 18.21 8.41
CA GLN A 180 4.99 19.41 8.43
C GLN A 180 5.39 20.39 7.32
N ALA A 181 6.67 20.72 7.22
CA ALA A 181 7.18 21.64 6.20
C ALA A 181 6.96 21.17 4.74
N GLN A 182 6.99 19.84 4.48
CA GLN A 182 6.81 19.29 3.14
C GLN A 182 5.35 19.06 2.80
N PHE A 183 4.50 18.72 3.77
CA PHE A 183 3.11 18.32 3.53
C PHE A 183 2.11 19.47 3.72
N GLU A 184 2.41 20.46 4.59
CA GLU A 184 1.52 21.60 4.80
C GLU A 184 1.14 22.34 3.50
N PRO A 185 2.06 22.59 2.54
CA PRO A 185 1.72 23.24 1.27
C PRO A 185 0.77 22.44 0.37
N VAL A 186 0.66 21.12 0.59
CA VAL A 186 -0.14 20.18 -0.24
C VAL A 186 -1.18 19.43 0.59
N ALA A 187 -1.45 19.87 1.81
CA ALA A 187 -2.33 19.16 2.74
C ALA A 187 -3.76 18.93 2.21
N SER A 188 -4.25 19.83 1.36
CA SER A 188 -5.55 19.71 0.71
C SER A 188 -5.57 18.71 -0.46
N GLU A 189 -4.40 18.27 -0.91
CA GLU A 189 -4.23 17.32 -2.03
C GLU A 189 -3.95 15.89 -1.53
N LEU A 190 -3.50 15.72 -0.26
CA LEU A 190 -3.16 14.45 0.38
C LEU A 190 -4.40 13.79 1.00
#